data_2c799b2b3339286bec85f09a8c6a97a4
#
_entry.id   2c799b2b3339286bec85f09a8c6a97a4
#
_cell.length_a   1.000
_cell.length_b   1.000
_cell.length_c   1.000
_cell.angle_alpha   90.00
_cell.angle_beta   90.00
_cell.angle_gamma   90.00
#
_symmetry.space_group_name_H-M   'P 1'
#
loop_
_entity.id
_entity.type
_entity.pdbx_description
1 polymer ?
#
loop_
_entity_poly.entity_id
_entity_poly.type
_entity_poly.pdbx_seq_one_letter_code
_entity_poly.pdbx_strand_id
1 'polypeptide(L)'
;MVAAAVLGLSPHPAQMVDSQVMTGECIKLEKIENSLSRDRLKALLGVQTPAPRATLQALLKVPYCVLKPTTDGQGVAIEREAYPLEFDPQTWVVIAYQGDRYTGYDFLFRP
;
A
#
# COMPACT_ATOMS: atom_id res chain seq x y z
N MET A 1 6.29 12.45 34.85
CA MET A 1 6.55 12.14 34.43
C MET A 1 6.70 11.81 33.70
N VAL A 2 6.48 11.85 33.68
CA VAL A 2 6.73 11.44 32.97
C VAL A 2 6.82 11.23 32.12
N ALA A 3 6.58 11.28 32.27
CA ALA A 3 6.76 11.06 31.47
C ALA A 3 6.82 10.90 30.65
N ALA A 4 6.63 11.10 30.92
CA ALA A 4 6.81 10.92 30.09
C ALA A 4 6.81 10.82 29.24
N ALA A 5 6.67 11.03 29.55
CA ALA A 5 6.83 10.83 28.76
C ALA A 5 6.84 10.77 27.85
N VAL A 6 6.77 10.99 28.13
CA VAL A 6 7.02 10.78 27.31
C VAL A 6 7.10 10.71 26.38
N LEU A 7 6.86 10.93 26.68
CA LEU A 7 7.16 10.75 25.85
C LEU A 7 7.12 10.60 25.03
N GLY A 8 6.87 10.83 25.21
CA GLY A 8 7.07 10.54 24.45
C GLY A 8 6.85 10.56 23.59
N LEU A 9 6.73 10.78 23.79
CA LEU A 9 6.88 10.68 23.04
C LEU A 9 6.82 10.67 22.21
N SER A 10 6.60 10.83 22.36
CA SER A 10 6.83 10.73 21.60
C SER A 10 6.76 10.79 20.77
N PRO A 11 6.56 11.11 20.79
CA PRO A 11 6.72 11.01 20.01
C PRO A 11 6.71 11.02 19.13
N HIS A 12 6.34 11.18 18.87
CA HIS A 12 6.65 10.95 18.07
C HIS A 12 6.59 10.87 17.32
N PRO A 13 6.39 11.10 17.39
CA PRO A 13 6.48 10.84 16.70
C PRO A 13 6.36 10.67 15.95
N ALA A 14 6.06 10.84 15.88
CA ALA A 14 6.21 10.43 15.23
C ALA A 14 6.26 10.25 14.55
N GLN A 15 5.99 10.51 14.41
CA GLN A 15 6.21 10.08 13.87
C GLN A 15 6.23 9.63 13.23
N MET A 16 5.98 9.87 13.22
CA MET A 16 6.18 9.26 12.77
C MET A 16 5.81 8.72 12.36
N VAL A 17 5.31 8.87 12.29
CA VAL A 17 5.21 8.17 12.02
C VAL A 17 4.74 7.88 11.30
N ASP A 18 4.12 8.16 11.23
CA ASP A 18 3.83 7.67 10.53
C ASP A 18 4.09 7.37 9.40
N SER A 19 4.25 7.80 9.22
CA SER A 19 4.68 7.51 7.98
C SER A 19 5.28 6.21 7.92
N GLN A 20 6.02 5.88 8.78
CA GLN A 20 6.59 4.73 8.75
C GLN A 20 5.67 3.71 8.82
N VAL A 21 4.79 3.93 9.40
CA VAL A 21 3.80 3.00 9.51
C VAL A 21 3.41 2.68 8.16
N MET A 22 3.33 3.67 7.35
CA MET A 22 2.99 3.42 6.17
C MET A 22 4.07 2.92 5.43
N THR A 23 5.13 2.80 5.94
CA THR A 23 6.19 2.31 5.21
C THR A 23 5.81 1.07 4.56
N GLY A 24 4.67 0.64 4.77
CA GLY A 24 4.32 -0.45 4.00
C GLY A 24 5.03 -1.70 4.40
N GLU A 25 5.01 -2.01 5.64
CA GLU A 25 5.54 -3.28 6.03
C GLU A 25 4.72 -4.38 5.46
N CYS A 26 5.35 -5.34 4.83
CA CYS A 26 4.67 -6.51 4.32
C CYS A 26 4.29 -7.43 5.45
N ILE A 27 3.02 -7.79 5.53
CA ILE A 27 2.60 -8.78 6.50
C ILE A 27 2.56 -10.16 5.85
N LYS A 28 2.64 -10.24 4.52
CA LYS A 28 2.67 -11.50 3.83
C LYS A 28 3.34 -11.30 2.50
N LEU A 29 4.43 -12.02 2.26
CA LEU A 29 5.09 -11.99 0.97
C LEU A 29 4.37 -12.98 0.06
N GLU A 30 4.04 -12.55 -1.15
CA GLU A 30 3.34 -13.41 -2.08
C GLU A 30 4.27 -13.82 -3.22
N LYS A 31 4.58 -12.95 -4.14
CA LYS A 31 5.43 -13.29 -5.26
C LYS A 31 6.55 -12.28 -5.33
N ILE A 32 7.66 -12.61 -4.72
CA ILE A 32 8.73 -11.64 -4.52
C ILE A 32 9.40 -11.19 -5.82
N GLU A 33 9.23 -11.94 -6.89
CA GLU A 33 9.81 -11.54 -8.17
C GLU A 33 8.82 -10.73 -9.00
N ASN A 34 7.59 -10.50 -8.54
CA ASN A 34 6.61 -9.79 -9.35
C ASN A 34 6.76 -8.30 -9.19
N SER A 35 7.05 -7.62 -10.27
CA SER A 35 7.14 -6.17 -10.30
C SER A 35 6.28 -5.66 -11.43
N LEU A 36 6.01 -4.35 -11.43
CA LEU A 36 5.09 -3.76 -12.36
C LEU A 36 5.84 -3.09 -13.50
N SER A 37 5.58 -3.52 -14.72
CA SER A 37 6.18 -2.90 -15.88
C SER A 37 5.53 -1.55 -16.17
N ARG A 38 6.17 -0.76 -17.03
CA ARG A 38 5.60 0.52 -17.43
C ARG A 38 4.25 0.33 -18.10
N ASP A 39 4.10 -0.72 -18.91
CA ASP A 39 2.83 -0.94 -19.60
C ASP A 39 1.72 -1.28 -18.62
N ARG A 40 2.03 -2.09 -17.60
CA ARG A 40 1.03 -2.40 -16.60
C ARG A 40 0.70 -1.20 -15.75
N LEU A 41 1.70 -0.39 -15.43
CA LEU A 41 1.45 0.84 -14.70
C LEU A 41 0.52 1.76 -15.49
N LYS A 42 0.77 1.90 -16.79
CA LYS A 42 -0.10 2.73 -17.62
C LYS A 42 -1.52 2.18 -17.62
N ALA A 43 -1.67 0.86 -17.73
CA ALA A 43 -2.98 0.24 -17.73
C ALA A 43 -3.69 0.49 -16.40
N LEU A 44 -2.95 0.39 -15.29
CA LEU A 44 -3.52 0.66 -13.97
C LEU A 44 -4.02 2.10 -13.87
N LEU A 45 -3.23 3.04 -14.35
CA LEU A 45 -3.59 4.46 -14.25
C LEU A 45 -4.85 4.78 -15.06
N GLY A 46 -5.19 3.93 -16.02
CA GLY A 46 -6.39 4.12 -16.81
C GLY A 46 -7.64 3.47 -16.23
N VAL A 47 -7.51 2.74 -15.13
CA VAL A 47 -8.68 2.10 -14.52
C VAL A 47 -9.43 3.12 -13.68
N GLN A 48 -10.71 3.27 -13.94
CA GLN A 48 -11.51 4.20 -13.16
C GLN A 48 -11.86 3.62 -11.81
N THR A 49 -12.02 4.47 -10.81
CA THR A 49 -12.41 4.03 -9.48
C THR A 49 -13.83 4.51 -9.19
N PRO A 50 -14.62 3.68 -8.53
CA PRO A 50 -14.29 2.32 -8.11
C PRO A 50 -14.42 1.34 -9.28
N ALA A 51 -13.77 0.20 -9.15
CA ALA A 51 -13.84 -0.86 -10.14
C ALA A 51 -13.88 -2.19 -9.41
N PRO A 52 -14.31 -3.26 -10.08
CA PRO A 52 -14.30 -4.57 -9.44
C PRO A 52 -12.86 -4.99 -9.10
N ARG A 53 -12.67 -5.58 -7.94
CA ARG A 53 -11.36 -6.06 -7.51
C ARG A 53 -10.78 -7.03 -8.54
N ALA A 54 -11.64 -7.88 -9.11
CA ALA A 54 -11.20 -8.86 -10.08
C ALA A 54 -10.55 -8.21 -11.31
N THR A 55 -10.97 -7.02 -11.69
CA THR A 55 -10.38 -6.30 -12.81
C THR A 55 -8.91 -6.01 -12.54
N LEU A 56 -8.61 -5.56 -11.33
CA LEU A 56 -7.24 -5.25 -10.96
C LEU A 56 -6.42 -6.52 -10.81
N GLN A 57 -6.99 -7.56 -10.26
CA GLN A 57 -6.27 -8.81 -10.07
C GLN A 57 -5.92 -9.45 -11.39
N ALA A 58 -6.80 -9.34 -12.39
CA ALA A 58 -6.49 -9.86 -13.71
C ALA A 58 -5.37 -9.06 -14.38
N LEU A 59 -5.34 -7.77 -14.14
CA LEU A 59 -4.35 -6.89 -14.75
C LEU A 59 -2.99 -7.03 -14.06
N LEU A 60 -2.97 -7.06 -12.74
CA LEU A 60 -1.72 -6.97 -11.98
C LEU A 60 -1.20 -8.30 -11.48
N LYS A 61 -2.05 -9.33 -11.49
CA LYS A 61 -1.69 -10.67 -11.03
C LYS A 61 -1.40 -10.65 -9.52
N VAL A 62 -0.58 -11.57 -9.06
CA VAL A 62 -0.28 -11.71 -7.64
C VAL A 62 0.68 -10.62 -7.22
N PRO A 63 0.42 -9.92 -6.10
CA PRO A 63 1.30 -8.84 -5.68
C PRO A 63 2.63 -9.35 -5.13
N TYR A 64 3.58 -8.44 -4.99
CA TYR A 64 4.83 -8.72 -4.31
C TYR A 64 4.54 -9.04 -2.84
N CYS A 65 3.73 -8.24 -2.20
CA CYS A 65 3.35 -8.52 -0.82
C CYS A 65 2.02 -7.84 -0.47
N VAL A 66 1.44 -8.33 0.63
CA VAL A 66 0.25 -7.73 1.20
C VAL A 66 0.72 -6.86 2.37
N LEU A 67 0.23 -5.65 2.43
CA LEU A 67 0.59 -4.71 3.49
C LEU A 67 -0.43 -4.80 4.62
N LYS A 68 -0.07 -4.23 5.75
CA LYS A 68 -0.98 -4.17 6.88
C LYS A 68 -2.22 -3.36 6.46
N PRO A 69 -3.42 -3.86 6.72
CA PRO A 69 -4.63 -3.12 6.35
C PRO A 69 -4.76 -1.85 7.18
N THR A 70 -5.45 -0.88 6.61
CA THR A 70 -5.80 0.33 7.34
C THR A 70 -7.32 0.42 7.40
N THR A 71 -7.85 1.51 7.91
CA THR A 71 -9.29 1.73 7.91
C THR A 71 -9.57 3.12 7.35
N ASP A 72 -10.75 3.28 6.77
CA ASP A 72 -11.15 4.60 6.31
C ASP A 72 -11.75 5.38 7.49
N GLY A 73 -12.24 6.57 7.21
CA GLY A 73 -12.79 7.43 8.26
C GLY A 73 -14.05 6.88 8.92
N GLN A 74 -14.63 5.81 8.38
CA GLN A 74 -15.83 5.21 8.92
C GLN A 74 -15.55 3.84 9.51
N GLY A 75 -14.28 3.48 9.63
CA GLY A 75 -13.92 2.20 10.24
C GLY A 75 -13.96 1.01 9.30
N VAL A 76 -14.16 1.23 8.00
CA VAL A 76 -14.19 0.13 7.05
C VAL A 76 -12.77 -0.25 6.68
N ALA A 77 -12.48 -1.54 6.67
CA ALA A 77 -11.13 -2.04 6.40
C ALA A 77 -10.72 -1.75 4.95
N ILE A 78 -9.48 -1.33 4.78
CA ILE A 78 -8.87 -1.13 3.49
C ILE A 78 -7.72 -2.12 3.38
N GLU A 79 -7.82 -3.06 2.44
CA GLU A 79 -6.75 -4.01 2.19
C GLU A 79 -5.79 -3.39 1.19
N ARG A 80 -4.50 -3.64 1.36
CA ARG A 80 -3.50 -3.00 0.53
C ARG A 80 -2.52 -4.03 0.01
N GLU A 81 -2.21 -3.96 -1.28
CA GLU A 81 -1.27 -4.85 -1.94
C GLU A 81 -0.22 -4.03 -2.65
N ALA A 82 1.02 -4.45 -2.57
CA ALA A 82 2.15 -3.68 -3.07
C ALA A 82 2.82 -4.33 -4.26
N TYR A 83 3.21 -3.50 -5.22
CA TYR A 83 3.91 -3.92 -6.42
C TYR A 83 5.09 -2.98 -6.64
N PRO A 84 6.33 -3.46 -6.51
CA PRO A 84 7.48 -2.62 -6.85
C PRO A 84 7.46 -2.30 -8.35
N LEU A 85 7.92 -1.13 -8.71
CA LEU A 85 8.04 -0.79 -10.13
C LEU A 85 9.28 -1.46 -10.69
N GLU A 86 9.13 -2.06 -11.87
CA GLU A 86 10.24 -2.76 -12.48
C GLU A 86 11.42 -1.84 -12.78
N PHE A 87 11.10 -0.62 -13.20
CA PHE A 87 12.13 0.35 -13.58
C PHE A 87 12.58 1.24 -12.42
N ASP A 88 11.99 1.08 -11.25
CA ASP A 88 12.39 1.80 -10.04
C ASP A 88 11.94 0.99 -8.83
N PRO A 89 12.69 -0.03 -8.44
CA PRO A 89 12.24 -0.96 -7.40
C PRO A 89 12.07 -0.34 -6.02
N GLN A 90 12.57 0.86 -5.81
CA GLN A 90 12.37 1.53 -4.54
C GLN A 90 11.05 2.27 -4.47
N THR A 91 10.35 2.34 -5.57
CA THR A 91 9.01 2.93 -5.61
C THR A 91 8.01 1.78 -5.73
N TRP A 92 7.09 1.72 -4.79
CA TRP A 92 6.05 0.70 -4.80
C TRP A 92 4.72 1.35 -5.12
N VAL A 93 3.93 0.69 -5.95
CA VAL A 93 2.53 1.08 -6.15
C VAL A 93 1.73 0.26 -5.16
N VAL A 94 0.89 0.92 -4.39
CA VAL A 94 0.05 0.28 -3.39
C VAL A 94 -1.39 0.37 -3.88
N ILE A 95 -2.04 -0.77 -4.00
CA ILE A 95 -3.41 -0.86 -4.48
C ILE A 95 -4.32 -1.05 -3.29
N ALA A 96 -5.37 -0.25 -3.22
CA ALA A 96 -6.31 -0.29 -2.12
C ALA A 96 -7.61 -0.94 -2.53
N TYR A 97 -8.08 -1.86 -1.70
CA TYR A 97 -9.35 -2.54 -1.93
C TYR A 97 -10.23 -2.43 -0.68
N GLN A 98 -11.51 -2.25 -0.90
CA GLN A 98 -12.50 -2.39 0.15
C GLN A 98 -13.45 -3.48 -0.28
N GLY A 99 -13.31 -4.66 0.30
CA GLY A 99 -14.09 -5.83 -0.12
C GLY A 99 -13.76 -6.17 -1.56
N ASP A 100 -14.78 -6.25 -2.39
CA ASP A 100 -14.61 -6.62 -3.78
C ASP A 100 -14.35 -5.45 -4.70
N ARG A 101 -14.03 -4.28 -4.15
CA ARG A 101 -13.87 -3.09 -4.96
C ARG A 101 -12.50 -2.51 -4.85
N TYR A 102 -11.95 -2.14 -5.99
CA TYR A 102 -10.71 -1.38 -6.07
C TYR A 102 -11.08 0.09 -5.85
N THR A 103 -10.45 0.75 -4.90
CA THR A 103 -10.81 2.11 -4.55
C THR A 103 -9.72 3.14 -4.86
N GLY A 104 -8.56 2.70 -5.27
CA GLY A 104 -7.52 3.64 -5.66
C GLY A 104 -6.13 3.09 -5.44
N TYR A 105 -5.14 3.90 -5.76
CA TYR A 105 -3.74 3.51 -5.61
C TYR A 105 -2.96 4.65 -4.98
N ASP A 106 -1.77 4.31 -4.53
CA ASP A 106 -0.87 5.29 -3.97
C ASP A 106 0.55 4.84 -4.28
N PHE A 107 1.51 5.74 -4.15
CA PHE A 107 2.91 5.40 -4.32
C PHE A 107 3.60 5.46 -2.97
N LEU A 108 4.47 4.49 -2.73
CA LEU A 108 5.25 4.43 -1.51
C LEU A 108 6.71 4.40 -1.91
N PHE A 109 7.45 5.42 -1.49
CA PHE A 109 8.85 5.53 -1.86
C PHE A 109 9.69 4.98 -0.72
N ARG A 110 10.52 4.02 -1.03
CA ARG A 110 11.33 3.38 -0.01
C ARG A 110 12.77 3.86 -0.11
N PRO A 111 13.40 4.12 1.02
CA PRO A 111 14.76 4.66 1.02
C PRO A 111 15.79 3.66 0.50
#